data_d613481539fbc54a11a64af073d8b507
#
_entry.id   d613481539fbc54a11a64af073d8b507
#
_cell.length_a   1.000
_cell.length_b   1.000
_cell.length_c   1.000
_cell.angle_alpha   90.00
_cell.angle_beta   90.00
_cell.angle_gamma   90.00
#
_symmetry.space_group_name_H-M   'P 1'
#
loop_
_entity.id
_entity.type
_entity.pdbx_description
1 polymer ?
#
loop_
_entity_poly.entity_id
_entity_poly.type
_entity_poly.pdbx_seq_one_letter_code
_entity_poly.pdbx_strand_id
1 'polypeptide(L)'
;MAKKLYQMTPKEIVGELDKYIIGQDEAKKSVAIALRNRYRRSLLSEEMREEITPKNILMMGPTGCGKTEIARRLAKLMDAPFVKVEATKFTEVGYVGRDVDSMVRDLVEASVRITKQAMLEEKYSVADEIVEEK
;
A
#
# COMPACT_ATOMS: atom_id res chain seq x y z
N MET A 1 6.84 -8.11 10.85
CA MET A 1 6.39 -8.63 9.53
C MET A 1 6.72 -7.73 8.34
N ALA A 2 6.61 -6.40 8.41
CA ALA A 2 6.91 -5.49 7.29
C ALA A 2 8.31 -5.68 6.65
N LYS A 3 9.32 -6.00 7.43
CA LYS A 3 10.68 -6.24 6.92
C LYS A 3 10.80 -7.39 5.90
N LYS A 4 9.96 -8.40 6.01
CA LYS A 4 10.02 -9.61 5.17
C LYS A 4 9.52 -9.37 3.75
N LEU A 5 8.57 -8.47 3.56
CA LEU A 5 7.98 -8.18 2.25
C LEU A 5 8.88 -7.31 1.37
N TYR A 6 9.57 -6.35 1.95
CA TYR A 6 10.56 -5.54 1.23
C TYR A 6 11.72 -6.37 0.64
N GLN A 7 11.92 -7.59 1.14
CA GLN A 7 12.93 -8.52 0.64
C GLN A 7 12.40 -9.45 -0.45
N MET A 8 11.08 -9.52 -0.66
CA MET A 8 10.47 -10.41 -1.65
C MET A 8 10.87 -10.04 -3.07
N THR A 9 11.09 -11.05 -3.88
CA THR A 9 11.26 -10.91 -5.31
C THR A 9 9.93 -10.60 -6.00
N PRO A 10 9.91 -10.00 -7.21
CA PRO A 10 8.67 -9.81 -7.96
C PRO A 10 7.86 -11.09 -8.16
N LYS A 11 8.53 -12.24 -8.31
CA LYS A 11 7.86 -13.54 -8.47
C LYS A 11 7.12 -13.97 -7.20
N GLU A 12 7.71 -13.75 -6.04
CA GLU A 12 7.08 -14.04 -4.74
C GLU A 12 5.88 -13.10 -4.49
N ILE A 13 6.00 -11.81 -4.87
CA ILE A 13 4.90 -10.85 -4.77
C ILE A 13 3.73 -11.28 -5.66
N VAL A 14 4.00 -11.71 -6.90
CA VAL A 14 2.96 -12.25 -7.79
C VAL A 14 2.29 -13.47 -7.16
N GLY A 15 3.07 -14.41 -6.59
CA GLY A 15 2.51 -15.59 -5.91
C GLY A 15 1.60 -15.24 -4.72
N GLU A 16 1.89 -14.18 -3.97
CA GLU A 16 0.98 -13.71 -2.92
C GLU A 16 -0.30 -13.09 -3.49
N LEU A 17 -0.20 -12.35 -4.60
CA LEU A 17 -1.38 -11.80 -5.29
C LEU A 17 -2.26 -12.88 -5.91
N ASP A 18 -1.66 -13.96 -6.42
CA ASP A 18 -2.37 -15.10 -7.04
C ASP A 18 -3.34 -15.80 -6.07
N LYS A 19 -3.09 -15.72 -4.77
CA LYS A 19 -3.99 -16.24 -3.74
C LYS A 19 -5.35 -15.56 -3.72
N TYR A 20 -5.45 -14.33 -4.26
CA TYR A 20 -6.64 -13.49 -4.17
C TYR A 20 -7.17 -13.01 -5.51
N ILE A 21 -6.33 -13.00 -6.54
CA ILE A 21 -6.64 -12.41 -7.85
C ILE A 21 -6.41 -13.45 -8.93
N ILE A 22 -7.49 -13.89 -9.53
CA ILE A 22 -7.46 -14.87 -10.62
C ILE A 22 -7.17 -14.14 -11.93
N GLY A 23 -6.21 -14.65 -12.70
CA GLY A 23 -5.78 -14.04 -13.96
C GLY A 23 -5.04 -12.71 -13.73
N GLN A 24 -5.07 -11.81 -14.70
CA GLN A 24 -4.40 -10.49 -14.67
C GLN A 24 -2.86 -10.59 -14.49
N ASP A 25 -2.22 -11.60 -15.06
CA ASP A 25 -0.82 -11.94 -14.82
C ASP A 25 0.14 -10.81 -15.22
N GLU A 26 -0.12 -10.15 -16.34
CA GLU A 26 0.65 -8.99 -16.80
C GLU A 26 0.57 -7.81 -15.80
N ALA A 27 -0.64 -7.52 -15.31
CA ALA A 27 -0.86 -6.45 -14.34
C ALA A 27 -0.17 -6.77 -13.00
N LYS A 28 -0.33 -8.00 -12.49
CA LYS A 28 0.32 -8.46 -11.25
C LYS A 28 1.84 -8.37 -11.37
N LYS A 29 2.41 -8.80 -12.48
CA LYS A 29 3.85 -8.73 -12.75
C LYS A 29 4.35 -7.29 -12.81
N SER A 30 3.63 -6.41 -13.51
CA SER A 30 3.99 -5.00 -13.64
C SER A 30 4.00 -4.27 -12.29
N VAL A 31 2.98 -4.48 -11.46
CA VAL A 31 2.91 -3.86 -10.13
C VAL A 31 3.95 -4.44 -9.17
N ALA A 32 4.24 -5.74 -9.26
CA ALA A 32 5.29 -6.37 -8.44
C ALA A 32 6.68 -5.81 -8.77
N ILE A 33 6.99 -5.59 -10.06
CA ILE A 33 8.23 -4.96 -10.51
C ILE A 33 8.30 -3.50 -10.03
N ALA A 34 7.22 -2.74 -10.17
CA ALA A 34 7.17 -1.35 -9.73
C ALA A 34 7.38 -1.23 -8.22
N LEU A 35 6.78 -2.12 -7.42
CA LEU A 35 6.97 -2.19 -5.99
C LEU A 35 8.43 -2.48 -5.62
N ARG A 36 9.05 -3.45 -6.29
CA ARG A 36 10.45 -3.79 -6.07
C ARG A 36 11.39 -2.63 -6.43
N ASN A 37 11.11 -1.92 -7.51
CA ASN A 37 11.88 -0.74 -7.90
C ASN A 37 11.74 0.39 -6.87
N ARG A 38 10.55 0.60 -6.31
CA ARG A 38 10.34 1.57 -5.23
C ARG A 38 11.15 1.23 -3.98
N TYR A 39 11.21 -0.04 -3.60
CA TYR A 39 12.07 -0.48 -2.51
C TYR A 39 13.56 -0.27 -2.82
N ARG A 40 14.02 -0.66 -4.01
CA ARG A 40 15.42 -0.44 -4.41
C ARG A 40 15.78 1.04 -4.37
N ARG A 41 14.88 1.91 -4.78
CA ARG A 41 15.06 3.36 -4.68
C ARG A 41 15.22 3.83 -3.23
N SER A 42 14.51 3.25 -2.28
CA SER A 42 14.63 3.64 -0.86
C SER A 42 15.98 3.30 -0.23
N LEU A 43 16.75 2.42 -0.86
CA LEU A 43 18.11 2.06 -0.44
C LEU A 43 19.21 2.96 -1.03
N LEU A 44 18.88 3.87 -1.93
CA LEU A 44 19.82 4.79 -2.55
C LEU A 44 20.13 5.97 -1.62
N SER A 45 21.29 6.61 -1.84
CA SER A 45 21.60 7.90 -1.21
C SER A 45 20.58 8.97 -1.57
N GLU A 46 20.53 10.03 -0.78
CA GLU A 46 19.56 11.13 -0.98
C GLU A 46 19.72 11.78 -2.34
N GLU A 47 20.95 12.06 -2.75
CA GLU A 47 21.31 12.62 -4.07
C GLU A 47 20.76 11.75 -5.23
N MET A 48 21.04 10.44 -5.20
CA MET A 48 20.55 9.53 -6.24
C MET A 48 19.02 9.35 -6.19
N ARG A 49 18.42 9.53 -5.04
CA ARG A 49 16.96 9.40 -4.85
C ARG A 49 16.20 10.59 -5.44
N GLU A 50 16.79 11.77 -5.45
CA GLU A 50 16.23 12.97 -6.11
C GLU A 50 16.22 12.82 -7.62
N GLU A 51 17.26 12.24 -8.22
CA GLU A 51 17.34 12.01 -9.66
C GLU A 51 16.35 10.93 -10.14
N ILE A 52 16.05 9.92 -9.31
CA ILE A 52 15.19 8.81 -9.67
C ILE A 52 13.77 9.04 -9.14
N THR A 53 12.95 9.73 -9.94
CA THR A 53 11.55 9.96 -9.58
C THR A 53 10.75 8.65 -9.59
N PRO A 54 9.97 8.35 -8.52
CA PRO A 54 9.09 7.19 -8.51
C PRO A 54 7.97 7.37 -9.53
N LYS A 55 7.73 6.34 -10.34
CA LYS A 55 6.68 6.37 -11.36
C LYS A 55 5.33 5.97 -10.75
N ASN A 56 4.29 6.68 -11.14
CA ASN A 56 2.91 6.32 -10.85
C ASN A 56 2.47 5.17 -11.76
N ILE A 57 1.50 4.38 -11.29
CA ILE A 57 0.94 3.26 -12.06
C ILE A 57 -0.46 3.66 -12.52
N LEU A 58 -0.67 3.65 -13.83
CA LEU A 58 -1.99 3.79 -14.44
C LEU A 58 -2.53 2.40 -14.78
N MET A 59 -3.66 2.02 -14.18
CA MET A 59 -4.36 0.77 -14.48
C MET A 59 -5.59 1.06 -15.34
N MET A 60 -5.65 0.48 -16.52
CA MET A 60 -6.76 0.62 -17.45
C MET A 60 -7.48 -0.73 -17.61
N GLY A 61 -8.78 -0.68 -17.81
CA GLY A 61 -9.59 -1.88 -18.04
C GLY A 61 -11.05 -1.68 -17.60
N PRO A 62 -11.97 -2.61 -17.95
CA PRO A 62 -13.38 -2.53 -17.61
C PRO A 62 -13.62 -2.53 -16.11
N THR A 63 -14.83 -2.12 -15.71
CA THR A 63 -15.27 -2.18 -14.32
C THR A 63 -15.32 -3.63 -13.86
N GLY A 64 -14.90 -3.90 -12.62
CA GLY A 64 -14.94 -5.25 -12.05
C GLY A 64 -13.74 -6.14 -12.37
N CYS A 65 -12.80 -5.72 -13.23
CA CYS A 65 -11.64 -6.56 -13.59
C CYS A 65 -10.52 -6.65 -12.52
N GLY A 66 -10.74 -6.18 -11.31
CA GLY A 66 -9.80 -6.35 -10.19
C GLY A 66 -8.79 -5.21 -9.96
N LYS A 67 -8.82 -4.10 -10.72
CA LYS A 67 -7.85 -2.99 -10.58
C LYS A 67 -7.66 -2.50 -9.16
N THR A 68 -8.76 -2.17 -8.48
CA THR A 68 -8.73 -1.68 -7.09
C THR A 68 -8.30 -2.78 -6.12
N GLU A 69 -8.65 -4.03 -6.39
CA GLU A 69 -8.29 -5.15 -5.53
C GLU A 69 -6.78 -5.42 -5.56
N ILE A 70 -6.15 -5.34 -6.73
CA ILE A 70 -4.69 -5.41 -6.84
C ILE A 70 -4.03 -4.34 -5.96
N ALA A 71 -4.46 -3.08 -6.05
CA ALA A 71 -3.90 -1.99 -5.26
C ALA A 71 -4.12 -2.20 -3.74
N ARG A 72 -5.32 -2.63 -3.35
CA ARG A 72 -5.66 -2.91 -1.94
C ARG A 72 -4.82 -4.05 -1.37
N ARG A 73 -4.64 -5.14 -2.12
CA ARG A 73 -3.82 -6.28 -1.68
C ARG A 73 -2.35 -5.92 -1.57
N LEU A 74 -1.83 -5.14 -2.53
CA LEU A 74 -0.46 -4.62 -2.43
C LEU A 74 -0.27 -3.77 -1.16
N ALA A 75 -1.19 -2.84 -0.88
CA ALA A 75 -1.11 -2.02 0.32
C ALA A 75 -1.13 -2.89 1.59
N LYS A 76 -2.02 -3.89 1.65
CA LYS A 76 -2.09 -4.83 2.77
C LYS A 76 -0.83 -5.67 2.92
N LEU A 77 -0.26 -6.14 1.81
CA LEU A 77 1.00 -6.87 1.80
C LEU A 77 2.17 -6.02 2.32
N MET A 78 2.11 -4.71 2.13
CA MET A 78 3.14 -3.74 2.52
C MET A 78 2.93 -3.14 3.92
N ASP A 79 1.86 -3.51 4.61
CA ASP A 79 1.39 -2.82 5.83
C ASP A 79 1.31 -1.28 5.62
N ALA A 80 0.95 -0.89 4.39
CA ALA A 80 0.86 0.50 3.98
C ALA A 80 -0.57 1.02 4.06
N PRO A 81 -0.77 2.30 4.42
CA PRO A 81 -2.09 2.90 4.40
C PRO A 81 -2.65 2.94 2.98
N PHE A 82 -3.95 2.67 2.86
CA PHE A 82 -4.66 2.65 1.59
C PHE A 82 -5.94 3.46 1.68
N VAL A 83 -6.08 4.42 0.78
CA VAL A 83 -7.30 5.23 0.62
C VAL A 83 -7.77 5.11 -0.82
N LYS A 84 -9.03 4.77 -1.01
CA LYS A 84 -9.70 4.79 -2.31
C LYS A 84 -10.49 6.09 -2.43
N VAL A 85 -10.17 6.87 -3.45
CA VAL A 85 -10.89 8.11 -3.76
C VAL A 85 -11.49 8.03 -5.16
N GLU A 86 -12.62 8.70 -5.33
CA GLU A 86 -13.28 8.87 -6.63
C GLU A 86 -12.96 10.28 -7.14
N ALA A 87 -12.25 10.39 -8.27
CA ALA A 87 -11.78 11.66 -8.81
C ALA A 87 -12.93 12.66 -9.04
N THR A 88 -14.12 12.16 -9.41
CA THR A 88 -15.32 13.00 -9.64
C THR A 88 -15.86 13.70 -8.38
N LYS A 89 -15.41 13.29 -7.18
CA LYS A 89 -15.78 13.96 -5.92
C LYS A 89 -14.86 15.12 -5.55
N PHE A 90 -13.79 15.30 -6.28
CA PHE A 90 -12.82 16.35 -6.06
C PHE A 90 -12.95 17.40 -7.15
N THR A 91 -13.05 18.65 -6.74
CA THR A 91 -13.16 19.81 -7.62
C THR A 91 -12.01 20.76 -7.37
N GLU A 92 -11.72 21.64 -8.33
CA GLU A 92 -10.80 22.75 -8.12
C GLU A 92 -11.30 23.67 -7.00
N VAL A 93 -10.36 24.35 -6.36
CA VAL A 93 -10.60 25.27 -5.23
C VAL A 93 -11.67 26.29 -5.60
N GLY A 94 -12.76 26.31 -4.82
CA GLY A 94 -13.87 27.27 -4.99
C GLY A 94 -15.19 26.69 -5.52
N TYR A 95 -15.24 25.42 -5.90
CA TYR A 95 -16.48 24.72 -6.26
C TYR A 95 -16.94 23.76 -5.16
N VAL A 96 -18.23 23.41 -5.17
CA VAL A 96 -18.82 22.47 -4.21
C VAL A 96 -18.24 21.05 -4.45
N GLY A 97 -17.27 20.65 -3.62
CA GLY A 97 -16.62 19.35 -3.69
C GLY A 97 -15.61 19.17 -2.55
N ARG A 98 -15.05 17.97 -2.44
CA ARG A 98 -13.96 17.73 -1.47
C ARG A 98 -12.66 18.34 -2.01
N ASP A 99 -11.93 19.00 -1.14
CA ASP A 99 -10.60 19.51 -1.41
C ASP A 99 -9.60 18.34 -1.61
N VAL A 100 -8.66 18.52 -2.55
CA VAL A 100 -7.57 17.55 -2.82
C VAL A 100 -6.75 17.30 -1.56
N ASP A 101 -6.54 18.31 -0.71
CA ASP A 101 -5.85 18.18 0.58
C ASP A 101 -6.53 17.17 1.53
N SER A 102 -7.83 16.95 1.37
CA SER A 102 -8.55 15.95 2.16
C SER A 102 -8.07 14.52 1.89
N MET A 103 -7.52 14.22 0.69
CA MET A 103 -6.94 12.92 0.38
C MET A 103 -5.73 12.63 1.27
N VAL A 104 -4.90 13.65 1.49
CA VAL A 104 -3.71 13.53 2.34
C VAL A 104 -4.12 13.32 3.80
N ARG A 105 -5.14 14.06 4.26
CA ARG A 105 -5.69 13.88 5.63
C ARG A 105 -6.24 12.47 5.83
N ASP A 106 -7.06 11.99 4.89
CA ASP A 106 -7.61 10.63 4.93
C ASP A 106 -6.49 9.56 4.97
N LEU A 107 -5.39 9.79 4.21
CA LEU A 107 -4.23 8.90 4.20
C LEU A 107 -3.47 8.91 5.53
N VAL A 108 -3.26 10.09 6.11
CA VAL A 108 -2.62 10.25 7.44
C VAL A 108 -3.46 9.57 8.51
N GLU A 109 -4.78 9.77 8.49
CA GLU A 109 -5.70 9.12 9.44
C GLU A 109 -5.68 7.59 9.32
N ALA A 110 -5.67 7.07 8.08
CA ALA A 110 -5.52 5.63 7.84
C ALA A 110 -4.17 5.11 8.37
N SER A 111 -3.08 5.87 8.21
CA SER A 111 -1.76 5.52 8.73
C SER A 111 -1.74 5.47 10.27
N VAL A 112 -2.28 6.50 10.92
CA VAL A 112 -2.38 6.56 12.39
C VAL A 112 -3.18 5.38 12.93
N ARG A 113 -4.28 5.01 12.27
CA ARG A 113 -5.11 3.87 12.68
C ARG A 113 -4.34 2.54 12.60
N ILE A 114 -3.60 2.30 11.52
CA ILE A 114 -2.78 1.09 11.36
C ILE A 114 -1.71 1.02 12.45
N THR A 115 -1.00 2.12 12.70
CA THR A 115 0.04 2.18 13.73
C THR A 115 -0.51 1.94 15.13
N LYS A 116 -1.65 2.56 15.46
CA LYS A 116 -2.32 2.32 16.75
C LYS A 116 -2.72 0.86 16.93
N GLN A 117 -3.25 0.24 15.88
CA GLN A 117 -3.63 -1.17 15.93
C GLN A 117 -2.43 -2.08 16.16
N ALA A 118 -1.33 -1.86 15.43
CA ALA A 118 -0.10 -2.63 15.62
C ALA A 118 0.47 -2.48 17.04
N MET A 119 0.45 -1.27 17.59
CA MET A 119 0.89 -1.02 18.97
C MET A 119 -0.01 -1.67 20.03
N LEU A 120 -1.32 -1.76 19.77
CA LEU A 120 -2.26 -2.45 20.66
C LEU A 120 -2.03 -3.97 20.62
N GLU A 121 -1.88 -4.55 19.44
CA GLU A 121 -1.60 -5.99 19.27
C GLU A 121 -0.30 -6.39 19.98
N GLU A 122 0.76 -5.58 19.88
CA GLU A 122 2.00 -5.78 20.60
C GLU A 122 1.80 -5.75 22.13
N LYS A 123 1.02 -4.80 22.65
CA LYS A 123 0.73 -4.71 24.07
C LYS A 123 -0.13 -5.86 24.59
N TYR A 124 -1.10 -6.31 23.81
CA TYR A 124 -1.91 -7.46 24.19
C TYR A 124 -1.08 -8.76 24.25
N SER A 125 -0.16 -8.98 23.29
CA SER A 125 0.71 -10.16 23.34
C SER A 125 1.61 -10.18 24.58
N VAL A 126 2.15 -9.01 24.98
CA VAL A 126 2.94 -8.90 26.22
C VAL A 126 2.08 -9.11 27.48
N ALA A 127 0.84 -8.61 27.47
CA ALA A 127 -0.08 -8.82 28.59
C ALA A 127 -0.47 -10.30 28.77
N ASP A 128 -0.73 -10.99 27.66
CA ASP A 128 -1.08 -12.41 27.65
C ASP A 128 0.12 -13.27 28.18
N GLU A 129 1.36 -12.97 27.76
CA GLU A 129 2.55 -13.63 28.29
C GLU A 129 2.68 -13.46 29.83
N ILE A 130 2.41 -12.25 30.37
CA ILE A 130 2.49 -12.00 31.83
C ILE A 130 1.39 -12.75 32.59
N VAL A 131 0.22 -12.97 31.96
CA VAL A 131 -0.89 -13.72 32.59
C VAL A 131 -0.62 -15.22 32.60
N GLU A 132 0.05 -15.77 31.57
CA GLU A 132 0.39 -17.19 31.50
C GLU A 132 1.55 -17.57 32.45
N GLU A 133 2.41 -16.62 32.83
CA GLU A 133 3.49 -16.84 33.82
C GLU A 133 3.05 -16.86 35.29
N LYS A 134 1.78 -16.63 35.60
CA LYS A 134 1.22 -16.63 36.96
C LYS A 134 0.34 -17.85 37.22
#